data_600cd425c2a6dd50623d2ef8a8fd612a
#
_entry.id   600cd425c2a6dd50623d2ef8a8fd612a
#
_cell.length_a   1.000
_cell.length_b   1.000
_cell.length_c   1.000
_cell.angle_alpha   90.00
_cell.angle_beta   90.00
_cell.angle_gamma   90.00
#
_symmetry.space_group_name_H-M   'P 1'
#
loop_
_entity.id
_entity.type
_entity.pdbx_description
1 polymer ?
#
loop_
_entity_poly.entity_id
_entity_poly.type
_entity_poly.pdbx_seq_one_letter_code
_entity_poly.pdbx_strand_id
1 'polypeptide(L)'
;VVLQSFKDKIGISIMMENITVYDDILSPSDTSKYAEMIFGTCPFFYGEVDNESTPPTGMVCDFTDMGEHIYPEIKTLLNTLLNKIYEKQPTLKDTQLYRIYVNLFTPNENPYFHIDGEKTITCLYYLNPQLSYDEGGETQFIVDEDIKVVCSKPGRLVVFDGEIQHRATSFRHYPRLTLAYKFLIPQ
;
A
#
# COMPACT_ATOMS: atom_id res chain seq x y z
N VAL A 1 25.26 -1.86 14.46
CA VAL A 1 24.18 -2.33 15.35
C VAL A 1 23.70 -1.20 16.28
N VAL A 2 24.60 -0.39 16.85
CA VAL A 2 24.26 0.71 17.79
C VAL A 2 23.63 1.92 17.07
N LEU A 3 24.01 2.21 15.83
CA LEU A 3 23.46 3.32 15.03
C LEU A 3 22.02 3.06 14.55
N GLN A 4 21.63 1.81 14.34
CA GLN A 4 20.27 1.44 13.95
C GLN A 4 19.28 1.66 15.10
N SER A 5 19.66 1.29 16.34
CA SER A 5 18.84 1.47 17.54
C SER A 5 18.55 2.95 17.90
N PHE A 6 19.39 3.88 17.46
CA PHE A 6 19.17 5.33 17.69
C PHE A 6 18.20 5.92 16.67
N LYS A 7 18.16 5.38 15.43
CA LYS A 7 17.26 5.82 14.37
C LYS A 7 15.80 5.44 14.63
N ASP A 8 15.57 4.29 15.26
CA ASP A 8 14.23 3.77 15.56
C ASP A 8 13.46 4.61 16.59
N LYS A 9 14.16 5.44 17.39
CA LYS A 9 13.54 6.31 18.41
C LYS A 9 13.06 7.67 17.90
N ILE A 10 13.37 8.06 16.64
CA ILE A 10 13.09 9.41 16.12
C ILE A 10 12.12 9.36 14.91
N GLY A 11 11.55 8.22 14.54
CA GLY A 11 10.64 8.10 13.38
C GLY A 11 11.33 8.47 12.06
N ILE A 12 12.60 8.08 11.88
CA ILE A 12 13.37 8.40 10.67
C ILE A 12 12.86 7.54 9.52
N SER A 13 12.33 8.19 8.50
CA SER A 13 12.07 7.64 7.18
C SER A 13 13.34 7.01 6.60
N ILE A 14 13.28 5.73 6.21
CA ILE A 14 14.32 5.11 5.40
C ILE A 14 14.08 5.58 3.97
N MET A 15 14.90 6.50 3.47
CA MET A 15 14.87 6.89 2.06
C MET A 15 15.74 5.90 1.27
N MET A 16 15.10 5.05 0.47
CA MET A 16 15.68 4.52 -0.75
C MET A 16 15.37 5.54 -1.86
N GLU A 17 16.21 5.72 -2.86
CA GLU A 17 15.94 6.67 -3.94
C GLU A 17 14.50 6.52 -4.44
N ASN A 18 13.69 7.59 -4.27
CA ASN A 18 12.27 7.65 -4.66
C ASN A 18 11.29 6.68 -3.96
N ILE A 19 11.71 5.98 -2.89
CA ILE A 19 10.84 5.14 -2.05
C ILE A 19 11.01 5.58 -0.59
N THR A 20 9.92 6.01 0.02
CA THR A 20 9.92 6.45 1.42
C THR A 20 9.01 5.56 2.26
N VAL A 21 9.49 5.10 3.41
CA VAL A 21 8.76 4.23 4.32
C VAL A 21 8.49 4.94 5.64
N TYR A 22 7.25 4.96 6.07
CA TYR A 22 6.80 5.49 7.35
C TYR A 22 6.14 4.37 8.15
N ASP A 23 6.58 4.15 9.37
CA ASP A 23 5.97 3.21 10.30
C ASP A 23 4.99 3.92 11.25
N ASP A 24 4.11 3.13 11.85
CA ASP A 24 3.22 3.54 12.92
C ASP A 24 2.29 4.71 12.55
N ILE A 25 1.78 4.71 11.30
CA ILE A 25 0.80 5.71 10.82
C ILE A 25 -0.52 5.61 11.61
N LEU A 26 -0.98 4.38 11.84
CA LEU A 26 -1.99 4.05 12.85
C LEU A 26 -1.41 2.97 13.78
N SER A 27 -2.01 2.81 14.95
CA SER A 27 -1.62 1.73 15.85
C SER A 27 -1.87 0.35 15.21
N PRO A 28 -1.11 -0.70 15.56
CA PRO A 28 -1.37 -2.05 15.08
C PRO A 28 -2.80 -2.54 15.39
N SER A 29 -3.34 -2.16 16.55
CA SER A 29 -4.71 -2.48 16.96
C SER A 29 -5.75 -1.82 16.04
N ASP A 30 -5.60 -0.53 15.73
CA ASP A 30 -6.51 0.18 14.82
C ASP A 30 -6.40 -0.38 13.40
N THR A 31 -5.17 -0.66 12.95
CA THR A 31 -4.93 -1.27 11.64
C THR A 31 -5.64 -2.61 11.50
N SER A 32 -5.54 -3.50 12.50
CA SER A 32 -6.23 -4.80 12.48
C SER A 32 -7.74 -4.66 12.48
N LYS A 33 -8.29 -3.75 13.29
CA LYS A 33 -9.73 -3.48 13.32
C LYS A 33 -10.25 -3.03 11.93
N TYR A 34 -9.52 -2.16 11.27
CA TYR A 34 -9.90 -1.70 9.93
C TYR A 34 -9.72 -2.79 8.85
N ALA A 35 -8.70 -3.62 8.98
CA ALA A 35 -8.51 -4.77 8.10
C ALA A 35 -9.69 -5.75 8.19
N GLU A 36 -10.11 -6.10 9.40
CA GLU A 36 -11.27 -6.97 9.64
C GLU A 36 -12.56 -6.37 9.08
N MET A 37 -12.77 -5.07 9.27
CA MET A 37 -13.94 -4.38 8.74
C MET A 37 -13.95 -4.39 7.20
N ILE A 38 -12.84 -4.04 6.54
CA ILE A 38 -12.71 -4.03 5.10
C ILE A 38 -12.92 -5.43 4.55
N PHE A 39 -12.25 -6.43 5.11
CA PHE A 39 -12.35 -7.81 4.65
C PHE A 39 -13.77 -8.38 4.79
N GLY A 40 -14.48 -8.00 5.85
CA GLY A 40 -15.84 -8.49 6.14
C GLY A 40 -16.96 -7.76 5.40
N THR A 41 -16.72 -6.55 4.85
CA THR A 41 -17.79 -5.72 4.30
C THR A 41 -17.59 -5.26 2.87
N CYS A 42 -16.33 -5.20 2.38
CA CYS A 42 -16.07 -4.72 1.02
C CYS A 42 -16.31 -5.80 -0.03
N PRO A 43 -16.97 -5.46 -1.15
CA PRO A 43 -17.07 -6.35 -2.29
C PRO A 43 -15.74 -6.37 -3.05
N PHE A 44 -15.10 -7.52 -3.10
CA PHE A 44 -13.87 -7.70 -3.87
C PHE A 44 -14.18 -8.31 -5.23
N PHE A 45 -13.64 -7.72 -6.28
CA PHE A 45 -13.81 -8.17 -7.66
C PHE A 45 -12.47 -8.68 -8.21
N TYR A 46 -12.50 -9.85 -8.84
CA TYR A 46 -11.38 -10.40 -9.58
C TYR A 46 -11.31 -9.76 -10.97
N GLY A 47 -10.10 -9.50 -11.47
CA GLY A 47 -9.92 -9.00 -12.84
C GLY A 47 -8.93 -7.84 -12.97
N GLU A 48 -8.33 -7.38 -11.87
CA GLU A 48 -7.23 -6.41 -11.95
C GLU A 48 -6.04 -7.05 -12.67
N VAL A 49 -5.42 -6.32 -13.59
CA VAL A 49 -4.26 -6.76 -14.36
C VAL A 49 -3.06 -5.89 -14.04
N ASP A 50 -1.90 -6.50 -13.83
CA ASP A 50 -0.66 -5.76 -13.62
C ASP A 50 -0.15 -5.09 -14.91
N ASN A 51 -0.37 -5.75 -16.04
CA ASN A 51 -0.01 -5.25 -17.37
C ASN A 51 -1.04 -5.74 -18.39
N GLU A 52 -1.17 -5.05 -19.53
CA GLU A 52 -2.11 -5.42 -20.61
C GLU A 52 -1.94 -6.85 -21.13
N SER A 53 -0.72 -7.41 -21.03
CA SER A 53 -0.39 -8.75 -21.53
C SER A 53 -0.40 -9.84 -20.45
N THR A 54 -0.67 -9.49 -19.19
CA THR A 54 -0.67 -10.46 -18.08
C THR A 54 -2.08 -10.89 -17.72
N PRO A 55 -2.27 -12.14 -17.26
CA PRO A 55 -3.55 -12.54 -16.68
C PRO A 55 -3.83 -11.75 -15.40
N PRO A 56 -5.10 -11.60 -15.01
CA PRO A 56 -5.47 -10.98 -13.75
C PRO A 56 -4.85 -11.70 -12.56
N THR A 57 -4.42 -10.91 -11.56
CA THR A 57 -3.92 -11.40 -10.28
C THR A 57 -4.57 -10.62 -9.15
N GLY A 58 -4.98 -11.34 -8.11
CA GLY A 58 -5.65 -10.74 -6.96
C GLY A 58 -7.07 -10.26 -7.21
N MET A 59 -7.60 -9.63 -6.20
CA MET A 59 -8.91 -9.00 -6.19
C MET A 59 -8.81 -7.56 -5.70
N VAL A 60 -9.72 -6.71 -6.15
CA VAL A 60 -9.74 -5.30 -5.81
C VAL A 60 -11.13 -4.87 -5.32
N CYS A 61 -11.15 -3.98 -4.33
CA CYS A 61 -12.32 -3.16 -4.02
C CYS A 61 -11.94 -1.69 -4.26
N ASP A 62 -12.52 -1.09 -5.28
CA ASP A 62 -12.28 0.32 -5.62
C ASP A 62 -13.24 1.23 -4.86
N PHE A 63 -12.72 2.25 -4.16
CA PHE A 63 -13.51 3.19 -3.39
C PHE A 63 -13.77 4.50 -4.14
N THR A 64 -13.10 4.74 -5.24
CA THR A 64 -13.22 5.99 -6.00
C THR A 64 -14.61 6.15 -6.58
N ASP A 65 -15.16 5.06 -7.14
CA ASP A 65 -16.45 5.05 -7.82
C ASP A 65 -17.63 4.65 -6.92
N MET A 66 -17.37 4.24 -5.67
CA MET A 66 -18.42 3.78 -4.77
C MET A 66 -19.29 4.91 -4.17
N GLY A 67 -18.80 6.15 -4.20
CA GLY A 67 -19.56 7.35 -3.82
C GLY A 67 -20.26 7.24 -2.46
N GLU A 68 -21.60 7.34 -2.47
CA GLU A 68 -22.43 7.28 -1.26
C GLU A 68 -22.59 5.89 -0.66
N HIS A 69 -22.17 4.83 -1.39
CA HIS A 69 -22.31 3.44 -0.96
C HIS A 69 -21.18 2.96 -0.05
N ILE A 70 -20.17 3.78 0.23
CA ILE A 70 -19.10 3.44 1.18
C ILE A 70 -19.64 3.50 2.60
N TYR A 71 -19.43 2.44 3.37
CA TYR A 71 -19.76 2.42 4.79
C TYR A 71 -19.11 3.60 5.52
N PRO A 72 -19.81 4.32 6.42
CA PRO A 72 -19.30 5.52 7.09
C PRO A 72 -17.96 5.30 7.82
N GLU A 73 -17.78 4.11 8.39
CA GLU A 73 -16.57 3.73 9.11
C GLU A 73 -15.38 3.61 8.16
N ILE A 74 -15.56 3.04 6.97
CA ILE A 74 -14.54 2.96 5.92
C ILE A 74 -14.22 4.35 5.41
N LYS A 75 -15.22 5.19 5.17
CA LYS A 75 -15.01 6.59 4.77
C LYS A 75 -14.19 7.35 5.81
N THR A 76 -14.46 7.12 7.09
CA THR A 76 -13.68 7.70 8.19
C THR A 76 -12.24 7.25 8.16
N LEU A 77 -11.97 5.95 7.95
CA LEU A 77 -10.63 5.41 7.77
C LEU A 77 -9.91 6.06 6.59
N LEU A 78 -10.54 6.07 5.40
CA LEU A 78 -9.94 6.63 4.19
C LEU A 78 -9.51 8.09 4.39
N ASN A 79 -10.38 8.91 5.00
CA ASN A 79 -10.07 10.31 5.31
C ASN A 79 -8.97 10.45 6.36
N THR A 80 -8.96 9.60 7.39
CA THR A 80 -7.91 9.60 8.42
C THR A 80 -6.56 9.29 7.81
N LEU A 81 -6.46 8.25 6.99
CA LEU A 81 -5.21 7.89 6.31
C LEU A 81 -4.78 8.95 5.30
N LEU A 82 -5.70 9.52 4.53
CA LEU A 82 -5.39 10.61 3.60
C LEU A 82 -4.78 11.81 4.32
N ASN A 83 -5.34 12.21 5.47
CA ASN A 83 -4.77 13.28 6.29
C ASN A 83 -3.36 12.92 6.78
N LYS A 84 -3.13 11.66 7.21
CA LYS A 84 -1.81 11.19 7.60
C LYS A 84 -0.81 11.18 6.44
N ILE A 85 -1.25 10.82 5.25
CA ILE A 85 -0.44 10.92 4.03
C ILE A 85 -0.03 12.38 3.79
N TYR A 86 -0.96 13.32 3.85
CA TYR A 86 -0.68 14.76 3.69
C TYR A 86 0.21 15.35 4.81
N GLU A 87 0.14 14.82 6.04
CA GLU A 87 1.06 15.19 7.12
C GLU A 87 2.51 14.75 6.80
N LYS A 88 2.68 13.54 6.21
CA LYS A 88 3.99 12.97 5.87
C LYS A 88 4.53 13.48 4.54
N GLN A 89 3.66 13.78 3.59
CA GLN A 89 3.95 14.24 2.23
C GLN A 89 3.10 15.47 1.89
N PRO A 90 3.45 16.66 2.41
CA PRO A 90 2.63 17.87 2.22
C PRO A 90 2.45 18.28 0.75
N THR A 91 3.43 17.97 -0.10
CA THR A 91 3.40 18.29 -1.54
C THR A 91 2.29 17.56 -2.28
N LEU A 92 1.78 16.45 -1.75
CA LEU A 92 0.65 15.73 -2.35
C LEU A 92 -0.68 16.50 -2.29
N LYS A 93 -0.78 17.55 -1.47
CA LYS A 93 -1.95 18.44 -1.44
C LYS A 93 -2.12 19.22 -2.75
N ASP A 94 -1.03 19.41 -3.49
CA ASP A 94 -1.01 20.13 -4.76
C ASP A 94 -1.16 19.17 -5.96
N THR A 95 -1.43 17.89 -5.70
CA THR A 95 -1.65 16.86 -6.72
C THR A 95 -3.12 16.43 -6.77
N GLN A 96 -3.50 15.68 -7.79
CA GLN A 96 -4.83 15.13 -7.93
C GLN A 96 -4.90 13.69 -7.38
N LEU A 97 -5.60 13.47 -6.27
CA LEU A 97 -5.99 12.13 -5.85
C LEU A 97 -7.02 11.59 -6.85
N TYR A 98 -6.70 10.51 -7.57
CA TYR A 98 -7.57 9.98 -8.62
C TYR A 98 -8.08 8.57 -8.36
N ARG A 99 -7.43 7.79 -7.49
CA ARG A 99 -7.90 6.44 -7.15
C ARG A 99 -7.58 6.07 -5.70
N ILE A 100 -8.54 5.43 -5.02
CA ILE A 100 -8.34 4.78 -3.71
C ILE A 100 -8.94 3.38 -3.81
N TYR A 101 -8.14 2.36 -3.50
CA TYR A 101 -8.60 0.98 -3.56
C TYR A 101 -7.86 0.06 -2.59
N VAL A 102 -8.47 -1.06 -2.26
CA VAL A 102 -7.85 -2.15 -1.51
C VAL A 102 -7.54 -3.29 -2.44
N ASN A 103 -6.29 -3.75 -2.42
CA ASN A 103 -5.87 -5.01 -3.03
C ASN A 103 -5.97 -6.16 -2.04
N LEU A 104 -6.47 -7.27 -2.50
CA LEU A 104 -6.46 -8.56 -1.81
C LEU A 104 -5.78 -9.60 -2.69
N PHE A 105 -4.67 -10.15 -2.23
CA PHE A 105 -4.01 -11.29 -2.85
C PHE A 105 -4.20 -12.52 -1.97
N THR A 106 -4.66 -13.61 -2.57
CA THR A 106 -4.77 -14.90 -1.87
C THR A 106 -3.40 -15.59 -1.75
N PRO A 107 -3.22 -16.55 -0.84
CA PRO A 107 -2.00 -17.34 -0.78
C PRO A 107 -1.65 -17.96 -2.13
N ASN A 108 -0.36 -17.99 -2.46
CA ASN A 108 0.21 -18.54 -3.68
C ASN A 108 -0.07 -17.76 -4.98
N GLU A 109 -0.69 -16.60 -4.93
CA GLU A 109 -0.70 -15.68 -6.08
C GLU A 109 0.70 -15.10 -6.31
N ASN A 110 1.02 -14.87 -7.57
CA ASN A 110 2.31 -14.34 -7.96
C ASN A 110 2.13 -13.14 -8.91
N PRO A 111 1.85 -11.96 -8.37
CA PRO A 111 1.71 -10.72 -9.14
C PRO A 111 2.94 -10.41 -9.99
N TYR A 112 2.73 -9.75 -11.11
CA TYR A 112 3.78 -9.36 -12.03
C TYR A 112 4.38 -8.01 -11.67
N PHE A 113 5.63 -7.76 -12.08
CA PHE A 113 6.19 -6.43 -12.03
C PHE A 113 5.47 -5.50 -13.02
N HIS A 114 5.06 -4.34 -12.53
CA HIS A 114 4.35 -3.31 -13.31
C HIS A 114 4.76 -1.92 -12.83
N ILE A 115 4.35 -0.92 -13.58
CA ILE A 115 4.34 0.48 -13.19
C ILE A 115 2.90 0.94 -12.99
N ASP A 116 2.69 1.90 -12.11
CA ASP A 116 1.36 2.47 -11.86
C ASP A 116 0.95 3.54 -12.88
N GLY A 117 1.94 4.10 -13.58
CA GLY A 117 1.77 5.09 -14.63
C GLY A 117 2.78 6.23 -14.53
N GLU A 118 2.92 6.96 -15.62
CA GLU A 118 3.79 8.14 -15.69
C GLU A 118 3.24 9.28 -14.82
N LYS A 119 4.12 10.02 -14.17
CA LYS A 119 3.79 11.16 -13.30
C LYS A 119 2.79 10.83 -12.20
N THR A 120 2.85 9.63 -11.68
CA THR A 120 2.00 9.20 -10.57
C THR A 120 2.83 8.98 -9.31
N ILE A 121 2.18 9.17 -8.15
CA ILE A 121 2.73 8.77 -6.84
C ILE A 121 1.76 7.80 -6.21
N THR A 122 2.30 6.70 -5.73
CA THR A 122 1.55 5.69 -4.98
C THR A 122 1.89 5.75 -3.51
N CYS A 123 0.84 5.78 -2.69
CA CYS A 123 0.91 5.65 -1.24
C CYS A 123 0.25 4.34 -0.85
N LEU A 124 1.04 3.34 -0.46
CA LEU A 124 0.60 1.99 -0.14
C LEU A 124 0.63 1.77 1.37
N TYR A 125 -0.54 1.48 1.95
CA TYR A 125 -0.71 1.24 3.38
C TYR A 125 -0.95 -0.25 3.66
N TYR A 126 -0.15 -0.85 4.57
CA TYR A 126 -0.27 -2.26 4.92
C TYR A 126 -1.31 -2.48 6.02
N LEU A 127 -2.31 -3.30 5.73
CA LEU A 127 -3.45 -3.59 6.60
C LEU A 127 -3.28 -4.88 7.42
N ASN A 128 -2.44 -5.81 6.98
CA ASN A 128 -2.28 -7.08 7.67
C ASN A 128 -1.69 -6.91 9.09
N PRO A 129 -2.05 -7.79 10.03
CA PRO A 129 -1.37 -7.86 11.32
C PRO A 129 0.11 -8.22 11.14
N GLN A 130 0.91 -8.08 12.20
CA GLN A 130 2.30 -8.51 12.18
C GLN A 130 2.37 -10.02 12.02
N LEU A 131 3.01 -10.46 10.94
CA LEU A 131 3.27 -11.87 10.65
C LEU A 131 4.77 -12.16 10.72
N SER A 132 5.13 -13.45 10.72
CA SER A 132 6.52 -13.88 10.60
C SER A 132 7.09 -13.46 9.25
N TYR A 133 8.39 -13.16 9.19
CA TYR A 133 9.09 -12.88 7.92
C TYR A 133 9.04 -14.07 6.94
N ASP A 134 8.84 -15.29 7.42
CA ASP A 134 8.69 -16.48 6.59
C ASP A 134 7.36 -16.52 5.81
N GLU A 135 6.41 -15.66 6.16
CA GLU A 135 5.13 -15.57 5.47
C GLU A 135 5.22 -14.85 4.11
N GLY A 136 6.22 -14.00 3.88
CA GLY A 136 6.29 -13.17 2.69
C GLY A 136 5.44 -11.91 2.80
N GLY A 137 4.72 -11.54 1.74
CA GLY A 137 3.78 -10.41 1.71
C GLY A 137 4.44 -9.05 1.56
N GLU A 138 5.71 -9.00 1.23
CA GLU A 138 6.44 -7.76 0.95
C GLU A 138 6.04 -7.12 -0.37
N THR A 139 6.43 -5.86 -0.56
CA THR A 139 6.46 -5.20 -1.87
C THR A 139 7.90 -5.17 -2.37
N GLN A 140 8.11 -5.66 -3.58
CA GLN A 140 9.40 -5.66 -4.26
C GLN A 140 9.45 -4.55 -5.29
N PHE A 141 10.58 -3.86 -5.37
CA PHE A 141 10.85 -2.75 -6.29
C PHE A 141 12.12 -3.05 -7.08
N ILE A 142 12.14 -2.71 -8.38
CA ILE A 142 13.38 -2.75 -9.18
C ILE A 142 13.99 -1.35 -9.15
N VAL A 143 15.15 -1.24 -8.53
CA VAL A 143 15.92 0.02 -8.41
C VAL A 143 17.38 -0.30 -8.70
N ASP A 144 17.97 0.38 -9.67
CA ASP A 144 19.38 0.19 -10.10
C ASP A 144 19.71 -1.28 -10.47
N GLU A 145 18.81 -1.93 -11.21
CA GLU A 145 18.93 -3.34 -11.61
C GLU A 145 18.88 -4.35 -10.45
N ASP A 146 18.64 -3.89 -9.22
CA ASP A 146 18.50 -4.70 -8.01
C ASP A 146 17.04 -4.76 -7.53
N ILE A 147 16.69 -5.82 -6.80
CA ILE A 147 15.41 -5.93 -6.11
C ILE A 147 15.54 -5.36 -4.71
N LYS A 148 14.87 -4.25 -4.45
CA LYS A 148 14.67 -3.69 -3.10
C LYS A 148 13.36 -4.20 -2.53
N VAL A 149 13.32 -4.45 -1.24
CA VAL A 149 12.20 -5.10 -0.55
C VAL A 149 11.70 -4.23 0.59
N VAL A 150 10.39 -4.02 0.65
CA VAL A 150 9.72 -3.44 1.82
C VAL A 150 8.81 -4.50 2.43
N CYS A 151 9.19 -4.99 3.61
CA CYS A 151 8.42 -6.01 4.33
C CYS A 151 7.08 -5.45 4.80
N SER A 152 6.05 -6.28 4.76
CA SER A 152 4.75 -5.98 5.34
C SER A 152 4.86 -5.77 6.85
N LYS A 153 4.25 -4.69 7.35
CA LYS A 153 4.15 -4.36 8.77
C LYS A 153 2.83 -3.60 9.00
N PRO A 154 2.04 -3.95 10.03
CA PRO A 154 0.80 -3.23 10.31
C PRO A 154 1.06 -1.76 10.55
N GLY A 155 0.26 -0.90 9.94
CA GLY A 155 0.41 0.56 10.09
C GLY A 155 1.55 1.19 9.29
N ARG A 156 2.24 0.44 8.43
CA ARG A 156 3.29 0.94 7.53
C ARG A 156 2.69 1.59 6.31
N LEU A 157 3.20 2.77 5.95
CA LEU A 157 2.94 3.48 4.70
C LEU A 157 4.21 3.50 3.86
N VAL A 158 4.10 3.12 2.60
CA VAL A 158 5.17 3.24 1.61
C VAL A 158 4.73 4.23 0.56
N VAL A 159 5.54 5.25 0.31
CA VAL A 159 5.31 6.27 -0.71
C VAL A 159 6.38 6.13 -1.78
N PHE A 160 5.98 5.99 -3.02
CA PHE A 160 6.91 5.78 -4.13
C PHE A 160 6.39 6.39 -5.44
N ASP A 161 7.33 6.66 -6.34
CA ASP A 161 7.06 7.08 -7.70
C ASP A 161 6.41 5.91 -8.46
N GLY A 162 5.26 6.15 -9.08
CA GLY A 162 4.52 5.13 -9.82
C GLY A 162 5.22 4.62 -11.07
N GLU A 163 6.29 5.27 -11.54
CA GLU A 163 7.12 4.79 -12.63
C GLU A 163 8.12 3.70 -12.19
N ILE A 164 8.33 3.50 -10.87
CA ILE A 164 9.19 2.43 -10.37
C ILE A 164 8.48 1.08 -10.59
N GLN A 165 9.16 0.17 -11.29
CA GLN A 165 8.67 -1.19 -11.43
C GLN A 165 8.57 -1.87 -10.07
N HIS A 166 7.39 -2.34 -9.73
CA HIS A 166 7.14 -2.98 -8.45
C HIS A 166 6.12 -4.10 -8.56
N ARG A 167 6.10 -4.97 -7.56
CA ARG A 167 5.07 -5.99 -7.39
C ARG A 167 4.83 -6.32 -5.92
N ALA A 168 3.66 -6.85 -5.61
CA ALA A 168 3.41 -7.53 -4.36
C ALA A 168 4.01 -8.95 -4.39
N THR A 169 4.32 -9.52 -3.22
CA THR A 169 4.37 -10.97 -3.04
C THR A 169 3.19 -11.38 -2.15
N SER A 170 2.70 -12.60 -2.34
CA SER A 170 1.64 -13.12 -1.48
C SER A 170 2.19 -13.61 -0.15
N PHE A 171 1.35 -13.62 0.88
CA PHE A 171 1.63 -14.40 2.07
C PHE A 171 1.46 -15.90 1.77
N ARG A 172 2.16 -16.72 2.53
CA ARG A 172 2.11 -18.17 2.40
C ARG A 172 0.76 -18.75 2.84
N HIS A 173 0.19 -18.24 3.93
CA HIS A 173 -0.99 -18.82 4.56
C HIS A 173 -2.16 -17.85 4.75
N TYR A 174 -1.97 -16.56 4.50
CA TYR A 174 -2.95 -15.51 4.77
C TYR A 174 -3.23 -14.67 3.52
N PRO A 175 -4.44 -14.13 3.35
CA PRO A 175 -4.66 -13.11 2.33
C PRO A 175 -3.86 -11.85 2.66
N ARG A 176 -3.25 -11.24 1.64
CA ARG A 176 -2.54 -9.97 1.76
C ARG A 176 -3.48 -8.82 1.43
N LEU A 177 -3.62 -7.89 2.34
CA LEU A 177 -4.45 -6.69 2.19
C LEU A 177 -3.58 -5.44 2.23
N THR A 178 -3.72 -4.60 1.21
CA THR A 178 -3.10 -3.28 1.17
C THR A 178 -4.06 -2.24 0.63
N LEU A 179 -4.06 -1.05 1.23
CA LEU A 179 -4.86 0.09 0.78
C LEU A 179 -3.94 1.03 0.00
N ALA A 180 -4.30 1.36 -1.23
CA ALA A 180 -3.53 2.23 -2.11
C ALA A 180 -4.25 3.55 -2.37
N TYR A 181 -3.48 4.65 -2.31
CA TYR A 181 -3.88 5.98 -2.75
C TYR A 181 -3.00 6.36 -3.93
N LYS A 182 -3.61 6.72 -5.04
CA LYS A 182 -2.92 7.09 -6.28
C LYS A 182 -3.12 8.58 -6.57
N PHE A 183 -1.99 9.26 -6.76
CA PHE A 183 -1.96 10.69 -7.04
C PHE A 183 -1.36 10.95 -8.42
N LEU A 184 -1.95 11.86 -9.17
CA LEU A 184 -1.43 12.35 -10.45
C LEU A 184 -0.73 13.70 -10.22
N ILE A 185 0.51 13.82 -10.66
CA ILE A 185 1.30 15.05 -10.59
C ILE A 185 0.81 15.98 -11.72
N PRO A 186 0.42 17.23 -11.44
CA PRO A 186 0.02 18.18 -12.48
C PRO A 186 1.14 18.43 -13.50
N GLN A 187 0.75 18.73 -14.74
CA GLN A 187 1.68 19.12 -15.79
C GLN A 187 2.27 20.51 -15.53
#